data_7f0cb33328ddb216426ff699aa9cff37
#
_entry.id   7f0cb33328ddb216426ff699aa9cff37
#
_cell.length_a   1.000
_cell.length_b   1.000
_cell.length_c   1.000
_cell.angle_alpha   90.00
_cell.angle_beta   90.00
_cell.angle_gamma   90.00
#
_symmetry.space_group_name_H-M   'P 1'
#
loop_
_entity.id
_entity.type
_entity.pdbx_description
1 polymer ?
#
loop_
_entity_poly.entity_id
_entity_poly.type
_entity_poly.pdbx_seq_one_letter_code
_entity_poly.pdbx_strand_id
1 'polypeptide(L)'
;EDALLIFPEATDNCGADVSGIIKTSGSFVPGSCPEEGTYTNSWVVSDNCGNISASYIQVITIIDNTAPVWNTIPGALDLTLQCSDAAGIEDAQLMFPEAIDDCDGNVSDIVKTSGAFVPDGCPESGTYTNTWVVTDNCGNTSSVYTQVITIIDNTAPTWTTVAGDLDVTK
;
A
#
# COMPACT_ATOMS: atom_id res chain seq x y z
N GLU A 1 -8.31 -20.81 1.80
CA GLU A 1 -7.92 -22.23 2.06
C GLU A 1 -9.12 -23.19 2.05
N ASP A 2 -10.30 -22.77 2.46
CA ASP A 2 -11.47 -23.67 2.59
C ASP A 2 -12.05 -24.15 1.25
N ALA A 3 -11.95 -23.35 0.19
CA ALA A 3 -12.47 -23.72 -1.13
C ALA A 3 -11.75 -24.93 -1.77
N LEU A 4 -10.51 -25.18 -1.38
CA LEU A 4 -9.73 -26.33 -1.85
C LEU A 4 -10.15 -27.67 -1.22
N LEU A 5 -10.91 -27.64 -0.13
CA LEU A 5 -11.37 -28.82 0.62
C LEU A 5 -12.81 -29.24 0.27
N ILE A 6 -13.49 -28.50 -0.61
CA ILE A 6 -14.84 -28.83 -1.05
C ILE A 6 -14.77 -29.93 -2.12
N PHE A 7 -15.53 -31.01 -1.90
CA PHE A 7 -15.67 -32.13 -2.85
C PHE A 7 -17.11 -32.22 -3.34
N PRO A 8 -17.33 -32.48 -4.62
CA PRO A 8 -18.67 -32.78 -5.14
C PRO A 8 -19.16 -34.15 -4.64
N GLU A 9 -20.47 -34.29 -4.48
CA GLU A 9 -21.12 -35.57 -4.22
C GLU A 9 -21.58 -36.20 -5.53
N ALA A 10 -21.58 -37.52 -5.59
CA ALA A 10 -22.03 -38.30 -6.76
C ALA A 10 -22.90 -39.48 -6.32
N THR A 11 -23.85 -39.84 -7.18
CA THR A 11 -24.73 -40.99 -6.96
C THR A 11 -24.84 -41.78 -8.26
N ASP A 12 -25.05 -43.10 -8.13
CA ASP A 12 -25.37 -44.01 -9.23
C ASP A 12 -26.81 -44.55 -9.13
N ASN A 13 -27.41 -44.89 -10.26
CA ASN A 13 -28.78 -45.37 -10.33
C ASN A 13 -28.97 -46.87 -9.91
N CYS A 14 -27.88 -47.64 -9.89
CA CYS A 14 -27.91 -49.08 -9.57
C CYS A 14 -27.32 -49.43 -8.21
N GLY A 15 -26.83 -48.47 -7.46
CA GLY A 15 -26.26 -48.66 -6.13
C GLY A 15 -25.80 -47.35 -5.50
N ALA A 16 -25.87 -47.30 -4.17
CA ALA A 16 -25.55 -46.08 -3.43
C ALA A 16 -24.01 -45.79 -3.32
N ASP A 17 -23.18 -46.74 -3.68
CA ASP A 17 -21.73 -46.63 -3.43
C ASP A 17 -20.97 -46.31 -4.70
N VAL A 18 -20.83 -45.00 -4.95
CA VAL A 18 -19.76 -44.51 -5.79
C VAL A 18 -18.53 -44.34 -4.91
N SER A 19 -17.46 -45.03 -5.26
CA SER A 19 -16.20 -44.97 -4.55
C SER A 19 -15.11 -44.43 -5.47
N GLY A 20 -14.12 -43.75 -4.90
CA GLY A 20 -12.96 -43.30 -5.66
C GLY A 20 -13.16 -42.05 -6.49
N ILE A 21 -13.70 -40.98 -5.87
CA ILE A 21 -13.64 -39.65 -6.48
C ILE A 21 -12.18 -39.22 -6.65
N ILE A 22 -11.78 -39.03 -7.91
CA ILE A 22 -10.42 -38.61 -8.26
C ILE A 22 -10.45 -37.15 -8.57
N LYS A 23 -9.65 -36.36 -7.81
CA LYS A 23 -9.44 -34.90 -8.02
C LYS A 23 -8.19 -34.70 -8.86
N THR A 24 -8.30 -33.83 -9.85
CA THR A 24 -7.15 -33.23 -10.55
C THR A 24 -7.18 -31.72 -10.30
N SER A 25 -6.13 -31.21 -9.68
CA SER A 25 -5.99 -29.77 -9.42
C SER A 25 -5.14 -29.13 -10.49
N GLY A 26 -5.67 -28.06 -11.09
CA GLY A 26 -4.92 -27.20 -11.99
C GLY A 26 -3.98 -26.26 -11.23
N SER A 27 -2.97 -25.75 -11.91
CA SER A 27 -2.12 -24.68 -11.40
C SER A 27 -2.86 -23.34 -11.43
N PHE A 28 -2.35 -22.36 -10.65
CA PHE A 28 -2.81 -20.98 -10.73
C PHE A 28 -2.57 -20.42 -12.14
N VAL A 29 -3.59 -19.79 -12.68
CA VAL A 29 -3.53 -19.04 -13.95
C VAL A 29 -3.75 -17.58 -13.61
N PRO A 30 -2.69 -16.73 -13.73
CA PRO A 30 -2.80 -15.30 -13.42
C PRO A 30 -3.84 -14.59 -14.29
N GLY A 31 -4.47 -13.56 -13.72
CA GLY A 31 -5.42 -12.66 -14.39
C GLY A 31 -4.75 -11.40 -14.93
N SER A 32 -5.34 -10.25 -14.62
CA SER A 32 -4.84 -8.93 -15.04
C SER A 32 -3.67 -8.44 -14.21
N CYS A 33 -3.53 -8.91 -12.99
CA CYS A 33 -2.39 -8.68 -12.10
C CYS A 33 -1.90 -10.00 -11.50
N PRO A 34 -0.68 -10.06 -10.94
CA PRO A 34 -0.10 -11.30 -10.44
C PRO A 34 -0.89 -11.98 -9.30
N GLU A 35 -1.58 -11.19 -8.50
CA GLU A 35 -2.33 -11.61 -7.30
C GLU A 35 -3.74 -12.07 -7.63
N GLU A 36 -4.25 -11.71 -8.81
CA GLU A 36 -5.53 -12.19 -9.35
C GLU A 36 -5.35 -13.39 -10.26
N GLY A 37 -6.38 -14.24 -10.29
CA GLY A 37 -6.38 -15.36 -11.23
C GLY A 37 -7.35 -16.46 -10.87
N THR A 38 -7.14 -17.61 -11.46
CA THR A 38 -8.01 -18.76 -11.26
C THR A 38 -7.26 -20.06 -11.02
N TYR A 39 -7.86 -20.91 -10.17
CA TYR A 39 -7.57 -22.34 -10.12
C TYR A 39 -8.73 -23.10 -10.73
N THR A 40 -8.44 -24.13 -11.51
CA THR A 40 -9.47 -25.05 -12.03
C THR A 40 -9.22 -26.44 -11.47
N ASN A 41 -10.18 -26.95 -10.72
CA ASN A 41 -10.19 -28.33 -10.25
C ASN A 41 -11.19 -29.13 -11.07
N SER A 42 -10.88 -30.39 -11.31
CA SER A 42 -11.79 -31.32 -11.93
C SER A 42 -11.88 -32.61 -11.13
N TRP A 43 -13.06 -33.22 -11.15
CA TRP A 43 -13.30 -34.52 -10.51
C TRP A 43 -13.97 -35.46 -11.49
N VAL A 44 -13.60 -36.70 -11.40
CA VAL A 44 -14.29 -37.85 -12.01
C VAL A 44 -14.51 -38.90 -10.93
N VAL A 45 -15.53 -39.71 -11.10
CA VAL A 45 -15.83 -40.86 -10.24
C VAL A 45 -16.18 -42.06 -11.09
N SER A 46 -15.86 -43.27 -10.63
CA SER A 46 -16.25 -44.50 -11.27
C SER A 46 -17.15 -45.34 -10.38
N ASP A 47 -18.11 -46.05 -11.00
CA ASP A 47 -18.88 -47.07 -10.32
C ASP A 47 -18.11 -48.38 -10.18
N ASN A 48 -18.74 -49.35 -9.49
CA ASN A 48 -18.14 -50.69 -9.31
C ASN A 48 -18.09 -51.54 -10.58
N CYS A 49 -18.78 -51.11 -11.64
CA CYS A 49 -18.77 -51.73 -12.96
C CYS A 49 -17.71 -51.14 -13.91
N GLY A 50 -17.01 -50.06 -13.47
CA GLY A 50 -15.98 -49.39 -14.24
C GLY A 50 -16.51 -48.28 -15.15
N ASN A 51 -17.76 -47.87 -15.05
CA ASN A 51 -18.26 -46.72 -15.79
C ASN A 51 -17.76 -45.43 -15.14
N ILE A 52 -17.28 -44.47 -15.95
CA ILE A 52 -16.67 -43.24 -15.49
C ILE A 52 -17.65 -42.08 -15.75
N SER A 53 -17.83 -41.19 -14.75
CA SER A 53 -18.67 -40.01 -14.88
C SER A 53 -18.11 -39.00 -15.88
N ALA A 54 -18.95 -38.09 -16.33
CA ALA A 54 -18.47 -36.83 -16.88
C ALA A 54 -17.64 -36.06 -15.84
N SER A 55 -16.71 -35.22 -16.29
CA SER A 55 -15.90 -34.39 -15.41
C SER A 55 -16.74 -33.31 -14.76
N TYR A 56 -16.68 -33.21 -13.44
CA TYR A 56 -17.20 -32.07 -12.70
C TYR A 56 -16.10 -31.02 -12.57
N ILE A 57 -16.38 -29.77 -12.91
CA ILE A 57 -15.41 -28.66 -12.92
C ILE A 57 -15.76 -27.64 -11.86
N GLN A 58 -14.76 -27.24 -11.09
CA GLN A 58 -14.81 -26.09 -10.18
C GLN A 58 -13.78 -25.06 -10.65
N VAL A 59 -14.19 -23.81 -10.72
CA VAL A 59 -13.29 -22.66 -10.90
C VAL A 59 -13.26 -21.88 -9.60
N ILE A 60 -12.08 -21.67 -9.04
CA ILE A 60 -11.83 -20.82 -7.89
C ILE A 60 -11.21 -19.55 -8.43
N THR A 61 -11.89 -18.44 -8.28
CA THR A 61 -11.37 -17.12 -8.68
C THR A 61 -10.78 -16.43 -7.47
N ILE A 62 -9.55 -15.97 -7.60
CA ILE A 62 -8.86 -15.09 -6.65
C ILE A 62 -8.94 -13.69 -7.22
N ILE A 63 -9.33 -12.75 -6.40
CA ILE A 63 -9.39 -11.32 -6.75
C ILE A 63 -8.65 -10.52 -5.69
N ASP A 64 -8.00 -9.45 -6.12
CA ASP A 64 -7.49 -8.43 -5.24
C ASP A 64 -8.23 -7.11 -5.51
N ASN A 65 -9.01 -6.69 -4.54
CA ASN A 65 -9.76 -5.43 -4.55
C ASN A 65 -9.50 -4.61 -3.30
N THR A 66 -8.40 -4.90 -2.62
CA THR A 66 -7.97 -4.25 -1.39
C THR A 66 -6.92 -3.20 -1.73
N ALA A 67 -7.11 -1.97 -1.31
CA ALA A 67 -6.11 -0.93 -1.52
C ALA A 67 -5.02 -0.99 -0.45
N PRO A 68 -3.76 -0.63 -0.79
CA PRO A 68 -2.68 -0.52 0.18
C PRO A 68 -3.02 0.41 1.35
N VAL A 69 -2.54 0.06 2.53
CA VAL A 69 -2.68 0.86 3.75
C VAL A 69 -1.34 1.38 4.23
N TRP A 70 -1.33 2.59 4.79
CA TRP A 70 -0.12 3.19 5.34
C TRP A 70 0.27 2.50 6.65
N ASN A 71 1.50 1.97 6.68
CA ASN A 71 2.14 1.45 7.90
C ASN A 71 2.70 2.60 8.76
N THR A 72 3.10 3.69 8.11
CA THR A 72 3.51 4.92 8.81
C THR A 72 2.29 5.62 9.41
N ILE A 73 2.32 5.86 10.71
CA ILE A 73 1.23 6.52 11.45
C ILE A 73 1.02 7.96 10.93
N PRO A 74 -0.22 8.43 10.72
CA PRO A 74 -0.49 9.82 10.37
C PRO A 74 0.17 10.81 11.32
N GLY A 75 0.85 11.83 10.77
CA GLY A 75 1.60 12.83 11.53
C GLY A 75 3.01 12.40 11.98
N ALA A 76 3.41 11.14 11.78
CA ALA A 76 4.74 10.66 12.19
C ALA A 76 5.89 11.33 11.40
N LEU A 77 5.61 11.88 10.24
CA LEU A 77 6.57 12.62 9.42
C LEU A 77 6.45 14.14 9.56
N ASP A 78 5.55 14.63 10.39
CA ASP A 78 5.39 16.07 10.63
C ASP A 78 6.56 16.59 11.44
N LEU A 79 7.10 17.75 11.04
CA LEU A 79 8.25 18.37 11.70
C LEU A 79 8.04 19.86 11.87
N THR A 80 8.64 20.41 12.92
CA THR A 80 8.75 21.87 13.12
C THR A 80 10.24 22.22 13.17
N LEU A 81 10.68 23.08 12.25
CA LEU A 81 12.09 23.42 12.05
C LEU A 81 12.29 24.94 12.04
N GLN A 82 13.50 25.37 12.42
CA GLN A 82 13.88 26.79 12.29
C GLN A 82 14.13 27.12 10.81
N CYS A 83 13.81 28.33 10.40
CA CYS A 83 14.07 28.82 9.04
C CYS A 83 15.57 28.81 8.66
N SER A 84 16.46 28.84 9.67
CA SER A 84 17.92 28.75 9.49
C SER A 84 18.45 27.32 9.33
N ASP A 85 17.64 26.29 9.59
CA ASP A 85 18.01 24.88 9.48
C ASP A 85 17.74 24.35 8.06
N ALA A 86 18.51 24.84 7.10
CA ALA A 86 18.34 24.45 5.69
C ALA A 86 18.53 22.94 5.46
N ALA A 87 19.48 22.32 6.18
CA ALA A 87 19.73 20.89 6.07
C ALA A 87 18.56 20.05 6.61
N GLY A 88 18.04 20.42 7.79
CA GLY A 88 16.87 19.75 8.37
C GLY A 88 15.62 19.89 7.50
N ILE A 89 15.44 21.03 6.83
CA ILE A 89 14.33 21.24 5.89
C ILE A 89 14.48 20.35 4.66
N GLU A 90 15.70 20.23 4.11
CA GLU A 90 15.98 19.34 2.99
C GLU A 90 15.75 17.86 3.37
N ASP A 91 16.25 17.42 4.52
CA ASP A 91 16.06 16.07 5.02
C ASP A 91 14.56 15.75 5.24
N ALA A 92 13.79 16.69 5.81
CA ALA A 92 12.37 16.56 5.98
C ALA A 92 11.62 16.38 4.65
N GLN A 93 12.05 17.10 3.61
CA GLN A 93 11.50 16.97 2.26
C GLN A 93 11.84 15.63 1.59
N LEU A 94 12.85 14.90 2.06
CA LEU A 94 13.24 13.61 1.51
C LEU A 94 12.59 12.42 2.22
N MET A 95 11.83 12.64 3.29
CA MET A 95 11.11 11.60 4.01
C MET A 95 10.02 10.96 3.14
N PHE A 96 9.80 9.66 3.36
CA PHE A 96 8.71 8.89 2.74
C PHE A 96 8.00 8.03 3.78
N PRO A 97 6.66 7.91 3.71
CA PRO A 97 5.91 6.94 4.47
C PRO A 97 6.10 5.53 3.89
N GLU A 98 5.83 4.51 4.71
CA GLU A 98 5.78 3.12 4.31
C GLU A 98 4.32 2.66 4.19
N ALA A 99 4.05 1.77 3.24
CA ALA A 99 2.74 1.16 3.04
C ALA A 99 2.86 -0.34 2.83
N ILE A 100 1.80 -1.05 3.16
CA ILE A 100 1.65 -2.49 2.96
C ILE A 100 0.31 -2.80 2.30
N ASP A 101 0.27 -3.91 1.61
CA ASP A 101 -0.94 -4.50 1.06
C ASP A 101 -1.06 -5.96 1.46
N ASP A 102 -2.30 -6.48 1.54
CA ASP A 102 -2.57 -7.84 1.99
C ASP A 102 -2.11 -8.90 0.97
N CYS A 103 -2.12 -8.56 -0.31
CA CYS A 103 -1.76 -9.46 -1.40
C CYS A 103 -0.34 -9.20 -1.91
N ASP A 104 0.06 -7.93 -2.07
CA ASP A 104 1.37 -7.51 -2.58
C ASP A 104 2.47 -7.45 -1.50
N GLY A 105 2.07 -7.39 -0.22
CA GLY A 105 3.02 -7.17 0.88
C GLY A 105 3.54 -5.73 0.90
N ASN A 106 4.87 -5.54 0.84
CA ASN A 106 5.46 -4.20 0.81
C ASN A 106 5.32 -3.57 -0.57
N VAL A 107 4.53 -2.53 -0.68
CA VAL A 107 4.36 -1.75 -1.92
C VAL A 107 5.40 -0.63 -2.01
N SER A 108 5.99 -0.43 -3.19
CA SER A 108 7.13 0.47 -3.41
C SER A 108 6.84 1.66 -4.32
N ASP A 109 5.79 1.61 -5.13
CA ASP A 109 5.48 2.64 -6.12
C ASP A 109 4.73 3.83 -5.50
N ILE A 110 5.31 4.38 -4.41
CA ILE A 110 4.77 5.52 -3.69
C ILE A 110 5.02 6.80 -4.49
N VAL A 111 3.96 7.46 -4.91
CA VAL A 111 4.00 8.73 -5.65
C VAL A 111 3.88 9.89 -4.69
N LYS A 112 4.93 10.76 -4.66
CA LYS A 112 4.95 11.99 -3.88
C LYS A 112 4.47 13.18 -4.71
N THR A 113 3.65 14.02 -4.09
CA THR A 113 3.36 15.38 -4.57
C THR A 113 3.85 16.37 -3.52
N SER A 114 4.85 17.18 -3.85
CA SER A 114 5.38 18.20 -2.96
C SER A 114 4.64 19.52 -3.13
N GLY A 115 4.13 20.07 -2.02
CA GLY A 115 3.55 21.39 -2.00
C GLY A 115 4.61 22.50 -1.98
N ALA A 116 4.26 23.67 -2.49
CA ALA A 116 5.08 24.87 -2.36
C ALA A 116 5.05 25.39 -0.92
N PHE A 117 6.07 26.15 -0.54
CA PHE A 117 6.07 26.87 0.73
C PHE A 117 4.91 27.88 0.78
N VAL A 118 4.13 27.82 1.84
CA VAL A 118 3.03 28.75 2.11
C VAL A 118 3.40 29.56 3.35
N PRO A 119 3.80 30.84 3.18
CA PRO A 119 4.14 31.69 4.31
C PRO A 119 2.91 32.02 5.17
N ASP A 120 3.12 32.23 6.47
CA ASP A 120 2.08 32.61 7.43
C ASP A 120 2.17 34.10 7.84
N GLY A 121 2.73 34.41 9.01
CA GLY A 121 2.81 35.79 9.53
C GLY A 121 4.05 36.57 9.08
N CYS A 122 5.11 35.89 8.67
CA CYS A 122 6.31 36.46 8.11
C CYS A 122 6.83 35.59 6.93
N PRO A 123 7.61 36.19 6.00
CA PRO A 123 8.07 35.49 4.81
C PRO A 123 8.92 34.26 5.09
N GLU A 124 9.60 34.22 6.24
CA GLU A 124 10.51 33.16 6.65
C GLU A 124 9.82 32.05 7.47
N SER A 125 8.56 32.26 7.90
CA SER A 125 7.75 31.22 8.57
C SER A 125 6.54 30.80 7.74
N GLY A 126 6.13 29.55 7.90
CA GLY A 126 5.04 28.97 7.11
C GLY A 126 5.09 27.46 7.06
N THR A 127 4.51 26.89 6.03
CA THR A 127 4.41 25.43 5.92
C THR A 127 4.73 24.91 4.51
N TYR A 128 5.30 23.71 4.46
CA TYR A 128 5.23 22.82 3.29
C TYR A 128 4.23 21.70 3.59
N THR A 129 3.42 21.33 2.61
CA THR A 129 2.53 20.18 2.71
C THR A 129 2.88 19.20 1.61
N ASN A 130 3.37 18.02 1.98
CA ASN A 130 3.64 16.93 1.06
C ASN A 130 2.53 15.89 1.16
N THR A 131 2.20 15.26 0.05
CA THR A 131 1.23 14.18 0.00
C THR A 131 1.77 12.99 -0.76
N TRP A 132 1.31 11.79 -0.39
CA TRP A 132 1.66 10.54 -1.07
C TRP A 132 0.42 9.70 -1.30
N VAL A 133 0.45 9.00 -2.42
CA VAL A 133 -0.45 7.90 -2.75
C VAL A 133 0.38 6.72 -3.25
N VAL A 134 -0.14 5.53 -3.09
CA VAL A 134 0.44 4.30 -3.64
C VAL A 134 -0.66 3.47 -4.26
N THR A 135 -0.32 2.80 -5.35
CA THR A 135 -1.23 1.90 -6.06
C THR A 135 -0.56 0.53 -6.12
N ASP A 136 -1.32 -0.52 -5.81
CA ASP A 136 -0.85 -1.90 -5.93
C ASP A 136 -0.75 -2.37 -7.39
N ASN A 137 -0.32 -3.62 -7.59
CA ASN A 137 -0.18 -4.22 -8.91
C ASN A 137 -1.54 -4.50 -9.59
N CYS A 138 -2.63 -4.52 -8.82
CA CYS A 138 -4.00 -4.72 -9.30
C CYS A 138 -4.74 -3.41 -9.59
N GLY A 139 -4.15 -2.27 -9.26
CA GLY A 139 -4.69 -0.94 -9.56
C GLY A 139 -5.51 -0.33 -8.43
N ASN A 140 -5.54 -0.94 -7.22
CA ASN A 140 -6.21 -0.36 -6.07
C ASN A 140 -5.31 0.73 -5.46
N THR A 141 -5.86 1.90 -5.19
CA THR A 141 -5.09 3.08 -4.73
C THR A 141 -5.40 3.40 -3.27
N SER A 142 -4.35 3.64 -2.49
CA SER A 142 -4.43 4.01 -1.07
C SER A 142 -5.17 5.33 -0.83
N SER A 143 -5.54 5.58 0.43
CA SER A 143 -5.84 6.93 0.90
C SER A 143 -4.60 7.83 0.78
N VAL A 144 -4.81 9.16 0.74
CA VAL A 144 -3.70 10.13 0.74
C VAL A 144 -3.03 10.15 2.11
N TYR A 145 -1.70 9.97 2.15
CA TYR A 145 -0.88 10.30 3.31
C TYR A 145 -0.42 11.75 3.22
N THR A 146 -0.44 12.48 4.33
CA THR A 146 -0.04 13.90 4.37
C THR A 146 1.04 14.11 5.42
N GLN A 147 2.07 14.89 5.07
CA GLN A 147 3.09 15.43 5.95
C GLN A 147 2.98 16.95 5.95
N VAL A 148 3.11 17.56 7.11
CA VAL A 148 3.23 19.02 7.28
C VAL A 148 4.60 19.34 7.88
N ILE A 149 5.40 20.13 7.17
CA ILE A 149 6.67 20.67 7.67
C ILE A 149 6.42 22.13 8.01
N THR A 150 6.43 22.45 9.29
CA THR A 150 6.25 23.82 9.80
C THR A 150 7.62 24.47 9.96
N ILE A 151 7.79 25.61 9.31
CA ILE A 151 8.99 26.44 9.42
C ILE A 151 8.66 27.60 10.36
N ILE A 152 9.51 27.82 11.35
CA ILE A 152 9.36 28.92 12.32
C ILE A 152 10.60 29.80 12.31
N ASP A 153 10.40 31.11 12.54
CA ASP A 153 11.44 32.02 12.94
C ASP A 153 11.09 32.63 14.30
N ASN A 154 11.82 32.23 15.31
CA ASN A 154 11.69 32.79 16.67
C ASN A 154 13.02 33.36 17.17
N THR A 155 13.93 33.70 16.25
CA THR A 155 15.25 34.24 16.55
C THR A 155 15.28 35.73 16.30
N ALA A 156 15.50 36.50 17.35
CA ALA A 156 15.65 37.93 17.22
C ALA A 156 16.94 38.31 16.48
N PRO A 157 16.92 39.39 15.64
CA PRO A 157 18.14 39.86 14.99
C PRO A 157 19.17 40.38 16.00
N THR A 158 20.44 40.26 15.65
CA THR A 158 21.55 40.76 16.44
C THR A 158 22.32 41.86 15.71
N TRP A 159 22.81 42.82 16.47
CA TRP A 159 23.64 43.90 15.93
C TRP A 159 25.01 43.35 15.48
N THR A 160 25.42 43.63 14.27
CA THR A 160 26.77 43.34 13.77
C THR A 160 27.73 44.49 14.02
N THR A 161 27.23 45.71 14.28
CA THR A 161 28.02 46.86 14.65
C THR A 161 28.47 46.75 16.10
N VAL A 162 29.76 46.89 16.36
CA VAL A 162 30.31 46.81 17.72
C VAL A 162 29.86 48.04 18.52
N ALA A 163 29.54 47.82 19.78
CA ALA A 163 29.15 48.92 20.67
C ALA A 163 30.30 49.92 20.79
N GLY A 164 29.99 51.19 20.51
CA GLY A 164 30.97 52.28 20.51
C GLY A 164 31.49 52.72 19.13
N ASP A 165 31.34 51.86 18.09
CA ASP A 165 31.82 52.20 16.74
C ASP A 165 31.13 53.41 16.12
N LEU A 166 29.94 53.77 16.62
CA LEU A 166 29.17 54.93 16.18
C LEU A 166 29.27 56.11 17.13
N ASP A 167 30.07 56.00 18.20
CA ASP A 167 30.27 57.09 19.16
C ASP A 167 31.10 58.24 18.54
N VAL A 168 30.59 59.44 18.65
CA VAL A 168 31.27 60.66 18.17
C VAL A 168 31.45 61.64 19.31
N THR A 169 32.66 62.20 19.45
CA THR A 169 32.95 63.26 20.33
C THR A 169 32.97 64.59 19.51
N LYS A 170 32.13 65.54 19.86
CA LYS A 170 32.11 66.89 19.26
C LYS A 170 32.83 67.92 20.10
#